data_1885d84fc1a76b3713c3ea87ade3b38b
#
_entry.id   1885d84fc1a76b3713c3ea87ade3b38b
#
_cell.length_a   1.000
_cell.length_b   1.000
_cell.length_c   1.000
_cell.angle_alpha   90.00
_cell.angle_beta   90.00
_cell.angle_gamma   90.00
#
_symmetry.space_group_name_H-M   'P 1'
#
loop_
_entity.id
_entity.type
_entity.pdbx_description
1 polymer ?
#
loop_
_entity_poly.entity_id
_entity_poly.type
_entity_poly.pdbx_seq_one_letter_code
_entity_poly.pdbx_strand_id
1 'polypeptide(L)'
;MLEHCHGEKTHFSRNEKEQILSPYRSFCVNFARPPHPSAWGTPIINRRMNDEYKTIDGIGQGVYTEKRSKFLAYAHPVDSVEQIKDLLAAYRKQHYDARHVCYAYMLGPERQEFRANDDGEPSSTAGKPILGQINSHELTNILVVVVRYYGGVNLGTGGLIVAYRTAAALAIDNAPMVSRLVEETVSFAFPYVMMNGVMRVVKESEARILATNFENTCEIKLSIVRSKAEELRNKLNKLSFG
;
A
#
# COMPACT_ATOMS: atom_id res chain seq x y z
N MET A 1 -73.62 -12.71 -27.11
CA MET A 1 -73.58 -13.74 -26.05
C MET A 1 -72.52 -13.24 -25.08
N LEU A 2 -72.87 -12.35 -24.08
CA LEU A 2 -73.40 -12.65 -22.76
C LEU A 2 -72.67 -13.82 -22.11
N GLU A 3 -71.92 -13.57 -21.03
CA GLU A 3 -72.26 -13.51 -19.61
C GLU A 3 -70.99 -13.08 -18.83
N HIS A 4 -70.94 -12.05 -18.04
CA HIS A 4 -71.40 -11.78 -16.66
C HIS A 4 -71.02 -12.88 -15.64
N CYS A 5 -70.21 -12.49 -14.69
CA CYS A 5 -70.31 -12.76 -13.25
C CYS A 5 -69.25 -11.88 -12.53
N HIS A 6 -69.64 -10.88 -11.81
CA HIS A 6 -69.92 -10.72 -10.39
C HIS A 6 -68.76 -11.24 -9.52
N GLY A 7 -67.95 -10.43 -8.83
CA GLY A 7 -68.33 -9.48 -7.77
C GLY A 7 -68.33 -10.15 -6.41
N GLU A 8 -67.30 -9.92 -5.62
CA GLU A 8 -67.42 -10.00 -4.17
C GLU A 8 -66.43 -9.06 -3.50
N LYS A 9 -67.00 -7.99 -2.95
CA LYS A 9 -66.36 -7.13 -1.96
C LYS A 9 -66.48 -7.84 -0.61
N THR A 10 -65.39 -8.26 0.00
CA THR A 10 -65.41 -8.60 1.41
C THR A 10 -64.81 -7.43 2.20
N HIS A 11 -65.73 -6.73 2.89
CA HIS A 11 -65.48 -5.90 4.05
C HIS A 11 -64.74 -6.71 5.10
N PHE A 12 -63.55 -6.27 5.50
CA PHE A 12 -62.99 -6.76 6.76
C PHE A 12 -62.90 -5.64 7.76
N SER A 13 -63.57 -5.93 8.86
CA SER A 13 -63.89 -5.09 10.01
C SER A 13 -62.63 -4.59 10.74
N ARG A 14 -62.78 -3.35 11.18
CA ARG A 14 -62.00 -2.68 12.23
C ARG A 14 -62.15 -3.43 13.53
N ASN A 15 -61.12 -4.12 14.03
CA ASN A 15 -60.79 -4.32 15.43
C ASN A 15 -59.85 -5.54 15.56
N GLU A 16 -58.62 -5.24 15.67
CA GLU A 16 -57.61 -6.06 16.40
C GLU A 16 -56.31 -5.26 16.48
N LYS A 17 -56.39 -4.16 17.24
CA LYS A 17 -55.22 -3.57 17.87
C LYS A 17 -55.22 -4.13 19.27
N GLU A 18 -54.40 -5.11 19.55
CA GLU A 18 -53.79 -5.31 20.85
C GLU A 18 -52.94 -6.58 20.82
N GLN A 19 -51.78 -6.47 21.46
CA GLN A 19 -50.90 -7.57 21.88
C GLN A 19 -49.87 -8.08 20.84
N ILE A 20 -48.81 -7.29 20.64
CA ILE A 20 -47.49 -7.86 20.71
C ILE A 20 -46.62 -6.93 21.59
N LEU A 21 -46.57 -7.25 22.87
CA LEU A 21 -45.68 -6.67 23.86
C LEU A 21 -44.26 -7.18 23.60
N SER A 22 -43.41 -6.29 23.20
CA SER A 22 -41.96 -6.47 23.14
C SER A 22 -41.38 -6.53 24.57
N PRO A 23 -40.55 -7.52 24.91
CA PRO A 23 -39.84 -7.53 26.17
C PRO A 23 -38.53 -6.78 26.07
N TYR A 24 -38.54 -5.46 25.98
CA TYR A 24 -37.36 -4.67 26.33
C TYR A 24 -37.35 -4.41 27.83
N ARG A 25 -36.73 -5.31 28.58
CA ARG A 25 -36.31 -5.07 29.96
C ARG A 25 -35.28 -3.94 29.96
N SER A 26 -35.62 -2.85 30.64
CA SER A 26 -34.70 -1.79 31.06
C SER A 26 -33.53 -2.38 31.81
N PHE A 27 -32.36 -2.47 31.13
CA PHE A 27 -31.11 -2.57 31.83
C PHE A 27 -30.66 -1.14 32.15
N CYS A 28 -30.90 -0.72 33.40
CA CYS A 28 -30.22 0.42 33.99
C CYS A 28 -28.73 0.06 34.08
N VAL A 29 -27.96 0.45 33.07
CA VAL A 29 -26.48 0.40 33.14
C VAL A 29 -26.07 1.63 33.95
N ASN A 30 -25.59 1.42 35.18
CA ASN A 30 -24.90 2.42 35.96
C ASN A 30 -23.76 2.97 35.15
N PHE A 31 -23.88 4.20 34.64
CA PHE A 31 -22.79 4.97 34.12
C PHE A 31 -21.80 5.29 35.25
N ALA A 32 -20.82 4.42 35.47
CA ALA A 32 -19.67 4.77 36.25
C ALA A 32 -18.95 5.93 35.53
N ARG A 33 -18.65 7.02 36.24
CA ARG A 33 -17.91 8.16 35.73
C ARG A 33 -16.63 7.67 35.03
N PRO A 34 -16.28 8.20 33.84
CA PRO A 34 -15.01 7.85 33.20
C PRO A 34 -13.86 8.26 34.15
N PRO A 35 -12.82 7.44 34.28
CA PRO A 35 -11.69 7.78 35.10
C PRO A 35 -10.96 9.00 34.53
N HIS A 36 -10.37 9.78 35.42
CA HIS A 36 -9.62 11.03 35.14
C HIS A 36 -8.56 10.82 34.04
N PRO A 37 -8.31 11.82 33.15
CA PRO A 37 -7.40 11.68 32.00
C PRO A 37 -5.91 11.40 32.35
N SER A 38 -5.54 11.41 33.64
CA SER A 38 -4.16 11.17 34.10
C SER A 38 -3.79 9.69 34.26
N ALA A 39 -4.71 8.76 34.04
CA ALA A 39 -4.46 7.31 34.23
C ALA A 39 -4.15 6.55 32.93
N TRP A 40 -4.15 7.25 31.79
CA TRP A 40 -3.74 6.66 30.53
C TRP A 40 -2.25 6.93 30.33
N GLY A 41 -1.41 6.11 30.95
CA GLY A 41 -0.07 5.94 30.46
C GLY A 41 -0.21 5.64 28.97
N THR A 42 0.38 6.50 28.11
CA THR A 42 0.49 6.25 26.68
C THR A 42 0.92 4.80 26.52
N PRO A 43 0.13 3.92 25.88
CA PRO A 43 0.64 2.59 25.57
C PRO A 43 1.87 2.84 24.70
N ILE A 44 3.05 2.45 25.20
CA ILE A 44 4.20 2.25 24.36
C ILE A 44 3.75 1.12 23.45
N ILE A 45 3.17 1.51 22.30
CA ILE A 45 2.94 0.60 21.20
C ILE A 45 4.35 0.18 20.81
N ASN A 46 4.77 -0.96 21.34
CA ASN A 46 5.91 -1.69 20.87
C ASN A 46 5.56 -2.09 19.43
N ARG A 47 5.66 -1.13 18.52
CA ARG A 47 5.59 -1.35 17.09
C ARG A 47 6.77 -2.24 16.82
N ARG A 48 6.56 -3.57 16.80
CA ARG A 48 7.54 -4.48 16.22
C ARG A 48 7.88 -3.86 14.88
N MET A 49 9.05 -3.26 14.76
CA MET A 49 9.55 -2.76 13.49
C MET A 49 9.58 -3.97 12.59
N ASN A 50 8.73 -3.96 11.58
CA ASN A 50 8.71 -5.04 10.61
C ASN A 50 9.97 -4.85 9.77
N ASP A 51 10.94 -5.74 9.94
CA ASP A 51 12.20 -5.68 9.20
C ASP A 51 12.05 -6.11 7.74
N GLU A 52 10.85 -6.52 7.34
CA GLU A 52 10.57 -7.00 6.00
C GLU A 52 9.43 -6.21 5.35
N TYR A 53 9.56 -6.00 4.05
CA TYR A 53 8.48 -5.50 3.20
C TYR A 53 8.37 -6.33 1.93
N LYS A 54 7.13 -6.38 1.37
CA LYS A 54 6.85 -7.08 0.13
C LYS A 54 6.96 -6.12 -1.05
N THR A 55 7.60 -6.57 -2.13
CA THR A 55 7.72 -5.84 -3.39
C THR A 55 7.73 -6.83 -4.56
N ILE A 56 7.96 -6.33 -5.77
CA ILE A 56 8.17 -7.16 -6.96
C ILE A 56 9.62 -7.06 -7.43
N ASP A 57 10.13 -8.12 -8.08
CA ASP A 57 11.50 -8.18 -8.61
C ASP A 57 11.53 -8.34 -10.13
N GLY A 58 10.58 -7.72 -10.80
CA GLY A 58 10.44 -7.77 -12.25
C GLY A 58 9.17 -7.07 -12.71
N ILE A 59 9.03 -6.93 -14.02
CA ILE A 59 7.86 -6.29 -14.62
C ILE A 59 6.75 -7.32 -14.77
N GLY A 60 5.58 -7.04 -14.15
CA GLY A 60 4.37 -7.79 -14.41
C GLY A 60 3.51 -7.11 -15.47
N GLN A 61 2.82 -7.90 -16.29
CA GLN A 61 1.94 -7.40 -17.33
C GLN A 61 0.58 -8.08 -17.27
N GLY A 62 -0.47 -7.30 -17.51
CA GLY A 62 -1.84 -7.78 -17.57
C GLY A 62 -2.63 -7.12 -18.68
N VAL A 63 -3.57 -7.84 -19.26
CA VAL A 63 -4.47 -7.32 -20.27
C VAL A 63 -5.91 -7.68 -19.89
N TYR A 64 -6.77 -6.67 -19.85
CA TYR A 64 -8.19 -6.87 -19.64
C TYR A 64 -8.98 -6.18 -20.75
N THR A 65 -10.05 -6.80 -21.19
CA THR A 65 -10.91 -6.24 -22.25
C THR A 65 -12.36 -6.27 -21.80
N GLU A 66 -13.05 -5.14 -21.92
CA GLU A 66 -14.45 -4.99 -21.58
C GLU A 66 -15.17 -4.12 -22.62
N LYS A 67 -16.26 -4.61 -23.22
CA LYS A 67 -17.05 -3.89 -24.23
C LYS A 67 -16.17 -3.18 -25.29
N ARG A 68 -15.22 -3.92 -25.85
CA ARG A 68 -14.22 -3.46 -26.84
C ARG A 68 -13.19 -2.45 -26.31
N SER A 69 -13.29 -1.95 -25.08
CA SER A 69 -12.20 -1.19 -24.45
C SER A 69 -11.12 -2.14 -24.00
N LYS A 70 -9.85 -1.78 -24.26
CA LYS A 70 -8.67 -2.58 -23.89
C LYS A 70 -7.88 -1.85 -22.82
N PHE A 71 -7.54 -2.57 -21.75
CA PHE A 71 -6.75 -2.10 -20.61
C PHE A 71 -5.45 -2.87 -20.55
N LEU A 72 -4.33 -2.18 -20.77
CA LEU A 72 -2.98 -2.74 -20.68
C LEU A 72 -2.38 -2.30 -19.37
N ALA A 73 -2.12 -3.23 -18.48
CA ALA A 73 -1.56 -2.95 -17.17
C ALA A 73 -0.11 -3.41 -17.06
N TYR A 74 0.72 -2.61 -16.39
CA TYR A 74 2.14 -2.85 -16.17
C TYR A 74 2.48 -2.55 -14.72
N ALA A 75 3.07 -3.52 -14.03
CA ALA A 75 3.60 -3.37 -12.68
C ALA A 75 5.12 -3.30 -12.74
N HIS A 76 5.72 -2.24 -12.19
CA HIS A 76 7.16 -2.00 -12.18
C HIS A 76 7.69 -1.90 -10.76
N PRO A 77 8.85 -2.52 -10.44
CA PRO A 77 9.59 -2.18 -9.24
C PRO A 77 10.18 -0.78 -9.40
N VAL A 78 10.01 0.08 -8.39
CA VAL A 78 10.50 1.46 -8.39
C VAL A 78 10.94 1.86 -6.97
N ASP A 79 11.98 2.71 -6.91
CA ASP A 79 12.55 3.14 -5.63
C ASP A 79 12.41 4.66 -5.41
N SER A 80 12.05 5.43 -6.45
CA SER A 80 11.97 6.88 -6.37
C SER A 80 10.86 7.48 -7.26
N VAL A 81 10.44 8.71 -6.92
CA VAL A 81 9.47 9.47 -7.71
C VAL A 81 10.04 9.87 -9.07
N GLU A 82 11.35 10.08 -9.18
CA GLU A 82 12.04 10.38 -10.43
C GLU A 82 11.89 9.23 -11.43
N GLN A 83 12.19 8.02 -11.01
CA GLN A 83 11.99 6.80 -11.81
C GLN A 83 10.53 6.65 -12.29
N ILE A 84 9.57 6.96 -11.41
CA ILE A 84 8.14 6.93 -11.75
C ILE A 84 7.82 7.93 -12.86
N LYS A 85 8.33 9.17 -12.77
CA LYS A 85 8.12 10.21 -13.79
C LYS A 85 8.66 9.78 -15.16
N ASP A 86 9.86 9.20 -15.18
CA ASP A 86 10.51 8.74 -16.41
C ASP A 86 9.71 7.60 -17.06
N LEU A 87 9.25 6.62 -16.26
CA LEU A 87 8.41 5.53 -16.74
C LEU A 87 7.07 6.05 -17.29
N LEU A 88 6.41 6.96 -16.59
CA LEU A 88 5.15 7.55 -17.05
C LEU A 88 5.31 8.34 -18.35
N ALA A 89 6.42 9.08 -18.50
CA ALA A 89 6.74 9.79 -19.74
C ALA A 89 6.97 8.80 -20.90
N ALA A 90 7.68 7.69 -20.63
CA ALA A 90 7.90 6.64 -21.62
C ALA A 90 6.58 5.98 -22.06
N TYR A 91 5.68 5.66 -21.11
CA TYR A 91 4.36 5.09 -21.42
C TYR A 91 3.49 6.04 -22.23
N ARG A 92 3.46 7.33 -21.89
CA ARG A 92 2.73 8.35 -22.67
C ARG A 92 3.26 8.49 -24.10
N LYS A 93 4.58 8.38 -24.29
CA LYS A 93 5.19 8.39 -25.61
C LYS A 93 4.91 7.11 -26.40
N GLN A 94 4.99 5.94 -25.74
CA GLN A 94 4.74 4.65 -26.38
C GLN A 94 3.27 4.47 -26.78
N HIS A 95 2.35 4.98 -25.97
CA HIS A 95 0.90 4.86 -26.13
C HIS A 95 0.26 6.25 -26.40
N TYR A 96 0.83 7.01 -27.33
CA TYR A 96 0.42 8.39 -27.65
C TYR A 96 -1.02 8.50 -28.11
N ASP A 97 -1.58 7.43 -28.67
CA ASP A 97 -2.95 7.28 -29.15
C ASP A 97 -3.92 6.74 -28.10
N ALA A 98 -3.41 6.37 -26.91
CA ALA A 98 -4.27 5.93 -25.81
C ALA A 98 -5.03 7.10 -25.19
N ARG A 99 -6.28 6.84 -24.82
CA ARG A 99 -7.14 7.87 -24.21
C ARG A 99 -6.68 8.28 -22.82
N HIS A 100 -6.25 7.31 -22.01
CA HIS A 100 -5.88 7.51 -20.62
C HIS A 100 -4.70 6.62 -20.23
N VAL A 101 -3.78 7.17 -19.44
CA VAL A 101 -2.64 6.49 -18.81
C VAL A 101 -2.76 6.68 -17.31
N CYS A 102 -3.64 5.90 -16.70
CA CYS A 102 -3.92 5.95 -15.26
C CYS A 102 -2.86 5.19 -14.49
N TYR A 103 -2.55 5.62 -13.27
CA TYR A 103 -1.53 4.96 -12.46
C TYR A 103 -1.77 5.10 -10.96
N ALA A 104 -1.13 4.21 -10.21
CA ALA A 104 -0.90 4.38 -8.79
C ALA A 104 0.47 3.84 -8.40
N TYR A 105 1.07 4.40 -7.36
CA TYR A 105 2.32 3.91 -6.78
C TYR A 105 2.28 3.92 -5.27
N MET A 106 3.16 3.13 -4.69
CA MET A 106 3.45 3.06 -3.27
C MET A 106 4.96 2.96 -3.08
N LEU A 107 5.56 3.81 -2.25
CA LEU A 107 6.99 3.86 -1.97
C LEU A 107 7.28 3.75 -0.48
N GLY A 108 8.49 3.28 -0.20
CA GLY A 108 9.05 3.15 1.14
C GLY A 108 8.51 1.93 1.91
N PRO A 109 9.33 1.37 2.81
CA PRO A 109 8.97 0.18 3.58
C PRO A 109 7.76 0.41 4.49
N GLU A 110 7.56 1.64 4.96
CA GLU A 110 6.41 2.05 5.80
C GLU A 110 5.17 2.42 4.97
N ARG A 111 5.25 2.38 3.62
CA ARG A 111 4.13 2.68 2.71
C ARG A 111 3.51 4.05 2.95
N GLN A 112 4.34 5.05 3.27
CA GLN A 112 3.88 6.40 3.62
C GLN A 112 3.72 7.29 2.40
N GLU A 113 4.51 7.06 1.34
CA GLU A 113 4.46 7.84 0.13
C GLU A 113 3.69 7.07 -0.96
N PHE A 114 2.53 7.59 -1.33
CA PHE A 114 1.70 6.99 -2.38
C PHE A 114 0.95 8.06 -3.18
N ARG A 115 0.57 7.70 -4.39
CA ARG A 115 -0.26 8.52 -5.24
C ARG A 115 -1.13 7.65 -6.15
N ALA A 116 -2.34 8.16 -6.44
CA ALA A 116 -3.25 7.61 -7.43
C ALA A 116 -3.67 8.72 -8.42
N ASN A 117 -3.75 8.39 -9.71
CA ASN A 117 -4.09 9.35 -10.76
C ASN A 117 -5.05 8.72 -11.77
N ASP A 118 -6.15 9.41 -12.05
CA ASP A 118 -7.20 8.96 -12.98
C ASP A 118 -6.97 9.41 -14.42
N ASP A 119 -6.01 10.30 -14.70
CA ASP A 119 -5.61 10.80 -16.04
C ASP A 119 -6.79 11.16 -16.94
N GLY A 120 -7.77 11.91 -16.41
CA GLY A 120 -8.97 12.34 -17.14
C GLY A 120 -10.13 11.35 -17.17
N GLU A 121 -10.02 10.18 -16.56
CA GLU A 121 -11.18 9.34 -16.23
C GLU A 121 -12.03 9.99 -15.11
N PRO A 122 -13.29 9.62 -14.94
CA PRO A 122 -14.10 10.10 -13.84
C PRO A 122 -13.40 9.86 -12.49
N SER A 123 -13.46 10.83 -11.59
CA SER A 123 -12.75 10.80 -10.32
C SER A 123 -12.93 9.47 -9.55
N SER A 124 -11.81 8.90 -9.10
CA SER A 124 -11.76 7.67 -8.30
C SER A 124 -12.22 6.39 -9.02
N THR A 125 -12.30 6.41 -10.37
CA THR A 125 -12.68 5.22 -11.14
C THR A 125 -11.51 4.41 -11.66
N ALA A 126 -10.29 4.98 -11.66
CA ALA A 126 -9.08 4.33 -12.16
C ALA A 126 -7.98 4.28 -11.10
N GLY A 127 -7.44 5.41 -10.68
CA GLY A 127 -6.29 5.48 -9.79
C GLY A 127 -6.54 4.83 -8.43
N LYS A 128 -7.70 5.08 -7.79
CA LYS A 128 -8.05 4.42 -6.51
C LYS A 128 -8.22 2.89 -6.63
N PRO A 129 -8.93 2.35 -7.63
CA PRO A 129 -8.97 0.90 -7.88
C PRO A 129 -7.60 0.26 -8.06
N ILE A 130 -6.67 0.92 -8.80
CA ILE A 130 -5.29 0.46 -8.96
C ILE A 130 -4.56 0.45 -7.62
N LEU A 131 -4.61 1.55 -6.85
CA LEU A 131 -4.01 1.64 -5.52
C LEU A 131 -4.58 0.59 -4.56
N GLY A 132 -5.87 0.31 -4.68
CA GLY A 132 -6.55 -0.74 -3.93
C GLY A 132 -5.93 -2.12 -4.16
N GLN A 133 -5.48 -2.42 -5.37
CA GLN A 133 -4.79 -3.69 -5.66
C GLN A 133 -3.38 -3.74 -5.05
N ILE A 134 -2.62 -2.65 -5.13
CA ILE A 134 -1.33 -2.55 -4.45
C ILE A 134 -1.49 -2.79 -2.94
N ASN A 135 -2.54 -2.21 -2.35
CA ASN A 135 -2.85 -2.36 -0.92
C ASN A 135 -3.27 -3.78 -0.55
N SER A 136 -4.08 -4.44 -1.36
CA SER A 136 -4.56 -5.80 -1.07
C SER A 136 -3.44 -6.85 -1.08
N HIS A 137 -2.36 -6.60 -1.84
CA HIS A 137 -1.17 -7.44 -1.86
C HIS A 137 -0.09 -6.99 -0.86
N GLU A 138 -0.33 -5.91 -0.10
CA GLU A 138 0.61 -5.31 0.86
C GLU A 138 1.95 -4.91 0.24
N LEU A 139 1.96 -4.61 -1.08
CA LEU A 139 3.18 -4.26 -1.82
C LEU A 139 3.59 -2.81 -1.59
N THR A 140 4.90 -2.57 -1.62
CA THR A 140 5.52 -1.25 -1.68
C THR A 140 6.66 -1.24 -2.68
N ASN A 141 7.23 -0.07 -2.95
CA ASN A 141 8.24 0.14 -3.99
C ASN A 141 7.76 -0.38 -5.35
N ILE A 142 6.51 -0.03 -5.68
CA ILE A 142 5.81 -0.46 -6.89
C ILE A 142 5.08 0.69 -7.55
N LEU A 143 5.13 0.72 -8.88
CA LEU A 143 4.28 1.53 -9.75
C LEU A 143 3.41 0.59 -10.58
N VAL A 144 2.11 0.83 -10.62
CA VAL A 144 1.19 0.15 -11.55
C VAL A 144 0.60 1.19 -12.50
N VAL A 145 0.83 1.00 -13.79
CA VAL A 145 0.31 1.84 -14.88
C VAL A 145 -0.74 1.05 -15.64
N VAL A 146 -1.88 1.66 -15.91
CA VAL A 146 -2.93 1.07 -16.75
C VAL A 146 -3.27 2.00 -17.90
N VAL A 147 -2.95 1.57 -19.11
CA VAL A 147 -3.23 2.28 -20.36
C VAL A 147 -4.55 1.82 -20.92
N ARG A 148 -5.48 2.75 -21.18
CA ARG A 148 -6.79 2.43 -21.74
C ARG A 148 -6.93 2.90 -23.16
N TYR A 149 -7.34 1.95 -24.04
CA TYR A 149 -7.87 2.22 -25.36
C TYR A 149 -9.40 2.12 -25.36
N TYR A 150 -10.05 3.21 -25.72
CA TYR A 150 -11.51 3.29 -25.73
C TYR A 150 -12.13 2.48 -26.86
N GLY A 151 -13.08 1.62 -26.55
CA GLY A 151 -13.74 0.73 -27.50
C GLY A 151 -15.06 1.27 -28.12
N GLY A 152 -15.36 2.56 -27.96
CA GLY A 152 -16.58 3.17 -28.50
C GLY A 152 -17.84 2.97 -27.64
N VAL A 153 -17.77 2.21 -26.55
CA VAL A 153 -18.90 1.96 -25.64
C VAL A 153 -18.55 2.41 -24.23
N ASN A 154 -19.43 3.21 -23.62
CA ASN A 154 -19.26 3.67 -22.25
C ASN A 154 -19.46 2.52 -21.26
N LEU A 155 -18.51 2.36 -20.34
CA LEU A 155 -18.56 1.34 -19.28
C LEU A 155 -19.36 1.80 -18.05
N GLY A 156 -19.51 3.11 -17.89
CA GLY A 156 -20.00 3.72 -16.65
C GLY A 156 -18.97 3.65 -15.52
N THR A 157 -19.19 4.37 -14.43
CA THR A 157 -18.25 4.44 -13.30
C THR A 157 -18.00 3.06 -12.66
N GLY A 158 -19.05 2.26 -12.46
CA GLY A 158 -18.92 0.90 -11.93
C GLY A 158 -18.09 -0.03 -12.81
N GLY A 159 -18.33 0.01 -14.14
CA GLY A 159 -17.58 -0.80 -15.10
C GLY A 159 -16.11 -0.39 -15.18
N LEU A 160 -15.81 0.92 -15.11
CA LEU A 160 -14.43 1.43 -15.05
C LEU A 160 -13.69 0.93 -13.81
N ILE A 161 -14.31 1.03 -12.63
CA ILE A 161 -13.72 0.55 -11.36
C ILE A 161 -13.34 -0.93 -11.46
N VAL A 162 -14.24 -1.76 -12.00
CA VAL A 162 -13.97 -3.19 -12.18
C VAL A 162 -12.84 -3.41 -13.17
N ALA A 163 -12.86 -2.72 -14.32
CA ALA A 163 -11.86 -2.90 -15.37
C ALA A 163 -10.44 -2.52 -14.90
N TYR A 164 -10.28 -1.35 -14.27
CA TYR A 164 -8.98 -0.91 -13.75
C TYR A 164 -8.47 -1.80 -12.63
N ARG A 165 -9.37 -2.23 -11.73
CA ARG A 165 -9.04 -3.18 -10.66
C ARG A 165 -8.54 -4.50 -11.22
N THR A 166 -9.29 -5.09 -12.17
CA THR A 166 -8.95 -6.39 -12.76
C THR A 166 -7.66 -6.33 -13.55
N ALA A 167 -7.47 -5.28 -14.37
CA ALA A 167 -6.25 -5.11 -15.14
C ALA A 167 -5.01 -4.97 -14.21
N ALA A 168 -5.12 -4.17 -13.15
CA ALA A 168 -4.06 -3.99 -12.17
C ALA A 168 -3.73 -5.29 -11.42
N ALA A 169 -4.75 -6.05 -10.99
CA ALA A 169 -4.57 -7.35 -10.36
C ALA A 169 -3.78 -8.30 -11.25
N LEU A 170 -4.19 -8.45 -12.53
CA LEU A 170 -3.48 -9.30 -13.49
C LEU A 170 -2.00 -8.92 -13.67
N ALA A 171 -1.68 -7.62 -13.68
CA ALA A 171 -0.29 -7.19 -13.79
C ALA A 171 0.52 -7.51 -12.51
N ILE A 172 -0.08 -7.34 -11.34
CA ILE A 172 0.57 -7.64 -10.06
C ILE A 172 0.77 -9.16 -9.90
N ASP A 173 -0.26 -9.97 -10.21
CA ASP A 173 -0.21 -11.42 -10.08
C ASP A 173 0.84 -12.05 -11.02
N ASN A 174 1.09 -11.43 -12.17
CA ASN A 174 2.10 -11.85 -13.14
C ASN A 174 3.52 -11.32 -12.83
N ALA A 175 3.68 -10.51 -11.78
CA ALA A 175 4.99 -10.05 -11.33
C ALA A 175 5.59 -11.01 -10.30
N PRO A 176 6.92 -11.28 -10.33
CA PRO A 176 7.56 -12.06 -9.28
C PRO A 176 7.58 -11.27 -7.96
N MET A 177 6.80 -11.72 -6.99
CA MET A 177 6.73 -11.11 -5.66
C MET A 177 7.89 -11.61 -4.79
N VAL A 178 8.53 -10.68 -4.06
CA VAL A 178 9.65 -10.97 -3.16
C VAL A 178 9.50 -10.20 -1.85
N SER A 179 10.03 -10.78 -0.76
CA SER A 179 10.24 -10.06 0.49
C SER A 179 11.66 -9.53 0.55
N ARG A 180 11.82 -8.27 0.96
CA ARG A 180 13.12 -7.63 1.17
C ARG A 180 13.23 -7.11 2.60
N LEU A 181 14.46 -7.14 3.14
CA LEU A 181 14.75 -6.58 4.44
C LEU A 181 14.81 -5.04 4.37
N VAL A 182 14.31 -4.41 5.42
CA VAL A 182 14.48 -2.96 5.62
C VAL A 182 15.88 -2.72 6.16
N GLU A 183 16.76 -2.19 5.31
CA GLU A 183 18.12 -1.83 5.70
C GLU A 183 18.19 -0.35 6.11
N GLU A 184 19.05 -0.05 7.06
CA GLU A 184 19.37 1.30 7.51
C GLU A 184 20.86 1.57 7.31
N THR A 185 21.18 2.80 6.89
CA THR A 185 22.57 3.22 6.71
C THR A 185 23.09 3.85 8.00
N VAL A 186 24.21 3.33 8.48
CA VAL A 186 24.95 3.84 9.65
C VAL A 186 26.29 4.37 9.16
N SER A 187 26.57 5.68 9.38
CA SER A 187 27.88 6.28 9.15
C SER A 187 28.63 6.42 10.47
N PHE A 188 29.92 6.06 10.47
CA PHE A 188 30.77 6.16 11.64
C PHE A 188 32.15 6.66 11.25
N ALA A 189 32.61 7.75 11.93
CA ALA A 189 33.92 8.34 11.76
C ALA A 189 34.82 7.97 12.95
N PHE A 190 36.07 7.60 12.69
CA PHE A 190 36.99 7.14 13.73
C PHE A 190 38.48 7.36 13.33
N PRO A 191 39.39 7.46 14.31
CA PRO A 191 40.82 7.53 14.03
C PRO A 191 41.36 6.19 13.56
N TYR A 192 42.41 6.21 12.72
CA TYR A 192 42.98 5.00 12.10
C TYR A 192 43.37 3.89 13.12
N VAL A 193 43.79 4.28 14.31
CA VAL A 193 44.17 3.33 15.38
C VAL A 193 43.02 2.40 15.79
N MET A 194 41.78 2.80 15.56
CA MET A 194 40.61 2.00 15.91
C MET A 194 40.16 1.03 14.77
N MET A 195 40.80 1.07 13.60
CA MET A 195 40.42 0.31 12.42
C MET A 195 40.11 -1.16 12.71
N ASN A 196 41.04 -1.85 13.40
CA ASN A 196 40.86 -3.28 13.72
C ASN A 196 39.64 -3.55 14.61
N GLY A 197 39.40 -2.67 15.57
CA GLY A 197 38.23 -2.77 16.45
C GLY A 197 36.91 -2.55 15.68
N VAL A 198 36.87 -1.52 14.85
CA VAL A 198 35.72 -1.20 14.01
C VAL A 198 35.41 -2.35 13.06
N MET A 199 36.42 -2.86 12.34
CA MET A 199 36.23 -3.94 11.38
C MET A 199 35.75 -5.24 12.04
N ARG A 200 36.19 -5.49 13.29
CA ARG A 200 35.69 -6.63 14.07
C ARG A 200 34.20 -6.47 14.40
N VAL A 201 33.77 -5.29 14.88
CA VAL A 201 32.37 -5.00 15.17
C VAL A 201 31.49 -5.10 13.92
N VAL A 202 31.98 -4.58 12.78
CA VAL A 202 31.28 -4.67 11.48
C VAL A 202 31.04 -6.13 11.11
N LYS A 203 32.07 -6.99 11.23
CA LYS A 203 31.96 -8.42 10.90
C LYS A 203 31.01 -9.15 11.88
N GLU A 204 31.13 -8.90 13.18
CA GLU A 204 30.28 -9.52 14.21
C GLU A 204 28.79 -9.11 14.08
N SER A 205 28.52 -7.91 13.56
CA SER A 205 27.17 -7.39 13.37
C SER A 205 26.57 -7.76 12.00
N GLU A 206 27.31 -8.46 11.14
CA GLU A 206 26.91 -8.81 9.78
C GLU A 206 26.55 -7.58 8.92
N ALA A 207 27.12 -6.41 9.26
CA ALA A 207 26.86 -5.18 8.53
C ALA A 207 27.63 -5.18 7.20
N ARG A 208 26.95 -4.74 6.13
CA ARG A 208 27.54 -4.62 4.81
C ARG A 208 28.20 -3.24 4.64
N ILE A 209 29.45 -3.21 4.20
CA ILE A 209 30.15 -1.96 3.92
C ILE A 209 29.65 -1.41 2.58
N LEU A 210 29.12 -0.17 2.60
CA LEU A 210 28.67 0.56 1.42
C LEU A 210 29.78 1.44 0.85
N ALA A 211 30.50 2.13 1.73
CA ALA A 211 31.60 3.02 1.36
C ALA A 211 32.61 3.15 2.50
N THR A 212 33.84 3.44 2.13
CA THR A 212 34.94 3.76 3.08
C THR A 212 35.70 4.96 2.55
N ASN A 213 36.07 5.87 3.48
CA ASN A 213 37.01 6.96 3.22
C ASN A 213 38.13 6.90 4.28
N PHE A 214 39.40 6.87 3.86
CA PHE A 214 40.56 6.73 4.73
C PHE A 214 41.56 7.89 4.55
N GLU A 215 41.09 9.11 4.31
CA GLU A 215 41.96 10.26 4.19
C GLU A 215 42.46 10.71 5.56
N ASN A 216 42.11 11.92 6.02
CA ASN A 216 42.57 12.47 7.32
C ASN A 216 41.83 11.83 8.52
N THR A 217 40.57 11.49 8.34
CA THR A 217 39.73 10.77 9.30
C THR A 217 39.12 9.58 8.58
N CYS A 218 39.18 8.40 9.20
CA CYS A 218 38.51 7.23 8.63
C CYS A 218 37.00 7.37 8.79
N GLU A 219 36.28 7.22 7.70
CA GLU A 219 34.81 7.16 7.70
C GLU A 219 34.35 5.89 7.01
N ILE A 220 33.38 5.21 7.62
CA ILE A 220 32.74 4.02 7.07
C ILE A 220 31.23 4.20 7.00
N LYS A 221 30.64 3.83 5.87
CA LYS A 221 29.18 3.76 5.69
C LYS A 221 28.77 2.30 5.63
N LEU A 222 27.86 1.92 6.52
CA LEU A 222 27.41 0.54 6.71
C LEU A 222 25.94 0.43 6.42
N SER A 223 25.51 -0.66 5.80
CA SER A 223 24.11 -1.06 5.69
C SER A 223 23.87 -2.24 6.63
N ILE A 224 22.80 -2.18 7.40
CA ILE A 224 22.39 -3.21 8.35
C ILE A 224 20.87 -3.26 8.44
N VAL A 225 20.31 -4.42 8.78
CA VAL A 225 18.88 -4.56 9.05
C VAL A 225 18.46 -3.60 10.16
N ARG A 226 17.36 -2.89 9.95
CA ARG A 226 16.87 -1.80 10.81
C ARG A 226 16.86 -2.17 12.30
N SER A 227 16.35 -3.34 12.66
CA SER A 227 16.27 -3.78 14.06
C SER A 227 17.62 -3.91 14.73
N LYS A 228 18.71 -4.15 13.98
CA LYS A 228 20.09 -4.29 14.48
C LYS A 228 20.87 -2.96 14.45
N ALA A 229 20.33 -1.89 13.85
CA ALA A 229 21.07 -0.64 13.64
C ALA A 229 21.47 0.05 14.94
N GLU A 230 20.57 0.08 15.92
CA GLU A 230 20.85 0.71 17.23
C GLU A 230 21.89 -0.07 18.04
N GLU A 231 21.85 -1.39 17.98
CA GLU A 231 22.88 -2.24 18.61
C GLU A 231 24.25 -2.00 17.99
N LEU A 232 24.33 -1.90 16.65
CA LEU A 232 25.55 -1.57 15.92
C LEU A 232 26.11 -0.22 16.34
N ARG A 233 25.27 0.84 16.39
CA ARG A 233 25.68 2.18 16.86
C ARG A 233 26.26 2.12 18.26
N ASN A 234 25.61 1.40 19.17
CA ASN A 234 26.05 1.26 20.55
C ASN A 234 27.40 0.53 20.64
N LYS A 235 27.63 -0.53 19.86
CA LYS A 235 28.91 -1.23 19.78
C LYS A 235 30.03 -0.35 19.24
N LEU A 236 29.78 0.41 18.18
CA LEU A 236 30.75 1.33 17.58
C LEU A 236 31.11 2.49 18.53
N ASN A 237 30.12 3.07 19.19
CA ASN A 237 30.32 4.15 20.16
C ASN A 237 31.15 3.69 21.37
N LYS A 238 30.95 2.46 21.89
CA LYS A 238 31.76 1.93 22.96
C LYS A 238 33.24 1.85 22.63
N LEU A 239 33.60 1.65 21.38
CA LEU A 239 35.01 1.66 20.95
C LEU A 239 35.62 3.07 21.04
N SER A 240 34.81 4.13 20.90
CA SER A 240 35.31 5.51 20.94
C SER A 240 35.58 6.05 22.33
N PHE A 241 35.09 5.38 23.39
CA PHE A 241 35.22 5.79 24.78
C PHE A 241 36.15 4.86 25.61
N GLY A 242 36.79 3.88 25.01
CA GLY A 242 37.78 2.98 25.61
C GLY A 242 39.15 3.21 25.04
#